data_2f92f14ebd3f4ab2dcfafaeceb9081be
#
_entry.id   2f92f14ebd3f4ab2dcfafaeceb9081be
#
_cell.length_a   1.000
_cell.length_b   1.000
_cell.length_c   1.000
_cell.angle_alpha   90.00
_cell.angle_beta   90.00
_cell.angle_gamma   90.00
#
_symmetry.space_group_name_H-M   'P 1'
#
loop_
_entity.id
_entity.type
_entity.pdbx_description
1 polymer ?
#
loop_
_entity_poly.entity_id
_entity_poly.type
_entity_poly.pdbx_seq_one_letter_code
_entity_poly.pdbx_strand_id
1 'polypeptide(L)'
;MRLKELEGYLQQVDGFENPKVDLEQYPTTPHIAAHMLYTMDMSFGDIEGKLVGDLGCGCGVLSIGSCILGSAMTIGFDIDSDALEIASRNCVEFESDNFELVQCDVQQILPCHKWKKKFDTVVMNPPFGTKNNKGSIYWAIFLDVEILH
;
A
#
# COMPACT_ATOMS: atom_id res chain seq x y z
N MET A 1 10.60 17.38 2.79
CA MET A 1 10.85 16.71 1.50
C MET A 1 10.03 17.37 0.40
N ARG A 2 10.58 17.52 -0.77
CA ARG A 2 9.85 18.08 -1.92
C ARG A 2 9.16 16.96 -2.70
N LEU A 3 8.04 17.29 -3.36
CA LEU A 3 7.28 16.33 -4.17
C LEU A 3 8.14 15.61 -5.23
N LYS A 4 8.98 16.37 -5.96
CA LYS A 4 9.88 15.79 -6.98
C LYS A 4 10.92 14.84 -6.40
N GLU A 5 11.34 15.10 -5.19
CA GLU A 5 12.30 14.27 -4.48
C GLU A 5 11.65 12.93 -4.09
N LEU A 6 10.43 12.97 -3.56
CA LEU A 6 9.65 11.77 -3.27
C LEU A 6 9.40 10.95 -4.54
N GLU A 7 8.98 11.60 -5.63
CA GLU A 7 8.79 10.93 -6.91
C GLU A 7 10.07 10.25 -7.41
N GLY A 8 11.21 10.94 -7.28
CA GLY A 8 12.51 10.39 -7.64
C GLY A 8 12.88 9.14 -6.86
N TYR A 9 12.59 9.10 -5.56
CA TYR A 9 12.77 7.89 -4.75
C TYR A 9 11.85 6.76 -5.22
N LEU A 10 10.58 7.05 -5.45
CA LEU A 10 9.60 6.04 -5.85
C LEU A 10 9.87 5.45 -7.24
N GLN A 11 10.57 6.18 -8.12
CA GLN A 11 11.02 5.65 -9.41
C GLN A 11 12.03 4.50 -9.25
N GLN A 12 12.68 4.37 -8.11
CA GLN A 12 13.66 3.32 -7.82
C GLN A 12 13.02 2.05 -7.23
N VAL A 13 11.74 2.08 -6.93
CA VAL A 13 11.01 0.91 -6.42
C VAL A 13 10.83 -0.10 -7.54
N ASP A 14 11.29 -1.33 -7.34
CA ASP A 14 11.11 -2.41 -8.31
C ASP A 14 9.64 -2.81 -8.44
N GLY A 15 9.19 -2.98 -9.68
CA GLY A 15 7.84 -3.43 -9.99
C GLY A 15 7.70 -4.95 -10.09
N PHE A 16 6.53 -5.40 -10.52
CA PHE A 16 6.25 -6.82 -10.74
C PHE A 16 7.16 -7.40 -11.82
N GLU A 17 7.82 -8.54 -11.53
CA GLU A 17 8.64 -9.27 -12.51
C GLU A 17 7.75 -10.04 -13.50
N ASN A 18 6.71 -10.69 -12.98
CA ASN A 18 5.74 -11.47 -13.75
C ASN A 18 4.32 -11.08 -13.29
N PRO A 19 3.76 -9.96 -13.78
CA PRO A 19 2.43 -9.51 -13.37
C PRO A 19 1.36 -10.57 -13.65
N LYS A 20 0.58 -10.91 -12.63
CA LYS A 20 -0.52 -11.88 -12.73
C LYS A 20 -1.79 -11.17 -13.17
N VAL A 21 -2.25 -11.46 -14.38
CA VAL A 21 -3.43 -10.81 -14.97
C VAL A 21 -4.69 -11.04 -14.13
N ASP A 22 -4.84 -12.24 -13.57
CA ASP A 22 -5.99 -12.59 -12.73
C ASP A 22 -6.07 -11.78 -11.42
N LEU A 23 -4.94 -11.29 -10.93
CA LEU A 23 -4.86 -10.43 -9.76
C LEU A 23 -4.84 -8.94 -10.12
N GLU A 24 -4.93 -8.62 -11.42
CA GLU A 24 -4.89 -7.23 -11.92
C GLU A 24 -3.71 -6.44 -11.33
N GLN A 25 -2.52 -7.04 -11.39
CA GLN A 25 -1.29 -6.49 -10.83
C GLN A 25 -0.72 -5.36 -11.70
N TYR A 26 -1.32 -4.18 -11.59
CA TYR A 26 -0.82 -2.96 -12.21
C TYR A 26 -0.15 -2.10 -11.14
N PRO A 27 1.13 -1.75 -11.30
CA PRO A 27 1.80 -0.93 -10.30
C PRO A 27 1.20 0.48 -10.31
N THR A 28 1.07 1.07 -9.12
CA THR A 28 0.83 2.50 -9.01
C THR A 28 2.08 3.22 -9.53
N THR A 29 1.92 4.12 -10.48
CA THR A 29 3.07 4.84 -11.03
C THR A 29 3.73 5.70 -9.95
N PRO A 30 5.05 5.91 -9.99
CA PRO A 30 5.75 6.79 -9.05
C PRO A 30 5.16 8.20 -8.98
N HIS A 31 4.73 8.73 -10.11
CA HIS A 31 4.11 10.05 -10.20
C HIS A 31 2.80 10.11 -9.40
N ILE A 32 1.87 9.17 -9.64
CA ILE A 32 0.59 9.12 -8.94
C ILE A 32 0.80 8.85 -7.45
N ALA A 33 1.65 7.88 -7.11
CA ALA A 33 1.95 7.53 -5.73
C ALA A 33 2.52 8.72 -4.96
N ALA A 34 3.50 9.41 -5.54
CA ALA A 34 4.12 10.59 -4.92
C ALA A 34 3.11 11.71 -4.70
N HIS A 35 2.31 12.04 -5.72
CA HIS A 35 1.30 13.09 -5.60
C HIS A 35 0.24 12.78 -4.56
N MET A 36 -0.25 11.54 -4.54
CA MET A 36 -1.25 11.10 -3.58
C MET A 36 -0.72 11.20 -2.14
N LEU A 37 0.39 10.55 -1.87
CA LEU A 37 0.97 10.50 -0.52
C LEU A 37 1.43 11.88 -0.04
N TYR A 38 2.03 12.66 -0.92
CA TYR A 38 2.47 14.02 -0.59
C TYR A 38 1.27 14.90 -0.20
N THR A 39 0.17 14.81 -0.95
CA THR A 39 -1.06 15.54 -0.64
C THR A 39 -1.66 15.09 0.69
N MET A 40 -1.72 13.79 0.93
CA MET A 40 -2.22 13.23 2.19
C MET A 40 -1.40 13.74 3.38
N ASP A 41 -0.09 13.78 3.24
CA ASP A 41 0.79 14.23 4.32
C ASP A 41 0.76 15.74 4.52
N MET A 42 0.98 16.51 3.45
CA MET A 42 1.13 17.97 3.55
C MET A 42 -0.17 18.70 3.79
N SER A 43 -1.28 18.23 3.21
CA SER A 43 -2.59 18.90 3.35
C SER A 43 -3.40 18.40 4.53
N PHE A 44 -3.23 17.14 4.93
CA PHE A 44 -4.08 16.51 5.95
C PHE A 44 -3.29 15.97 7.14
N GLY A 45 -1.98 15.81 7.04
CA GLY A 45 -1.16 15.24 8.12
C GLY A 45 -1.43 13.77 8.39
N ASP A 46 -1.78 13.02 7.33
CA ASP A 46 -2.27 11.65 7.48
C ASP A 46 -1.18 10.58 7.39
N ILE A 47 0.08 10.95 7.18
CA ILE A 47 1.19 9.99 7.00
C ILE A 47 2.23 10.10 8.11
N GLU A 48 2.84 11.27 8.29
CA GLU A 48 3.91 11.44 9.27
C GLU A 48 3.46 11.08 10.68
N GLY A 49 4.18 10.18 11.33
CA GLY A 49 3.89 9.73 12.71
C GLY A 49 2.65 8.84 12.83
N LYS A 50 2.05 8.40 11.72
CA LYS A 50 0.82 7.61 11.70
C LYS A 50 1.10 6.11 11.53
N LEU A 51 0.17 5.29 11.99
CA LEU A 51 0.11 3.88 11.64
C LEU A 51 -0.68 3.73 10.34
N VAL A 52 0.00 3.35 9.27
CA VAL A 52 -0.55 3.28 7.92
C VAL A 52 -0.75 1.82 7.51
N GLY A 53 -1.93 1.48 7.02
CA GLY A 53 -2.21 0.19 6.39
C GLY A 53 -2.25 0.34 4.86
N ASP A 54 -1.53 -0.52 4.15
CA ASP A 54 -1.53 -0.57 2.68
C ASP A 54 -2.19 -1.88 2.23
N LEU A 55 -3.43 -1.80 1.80
CA LEU A 55 -4.24 -2.96 1.44
C LEU A 55 -4.03 -3.32 -0.04
N GLY A 56 -3.51 -4.51 -0.27
CA GLY A 56 -3.08 -4.90 -1.61
C GLY A 56 -1.81 -4.18 -2.02
N CYS A 57 -0.78 -4.26 -1.17
CA CYS A 57 0.42 -3.44 -1.31
C CYS A 57 1.27 -3.76 -2.54
N GLY A 58 1.11 -4.93 -3.14
CA GLY A 58 1.90 -5.36 -4.30
C GLY A 58 3.40 -5.29 -4.02
N CYS A 59 4.12 -4.58 -4.85
CA CYS A 59 5.58 -4.38 -4.71
C CYS A 59 5.96 -3.33 -3.66
N GLY A 60 4.97 -2.67 -3.03
CA GLY A 60 5.18 -1.81 -1.89
C GLY A 60 5.42 -0.34 -2.19
N VAL A 61 5.06 0.17 -3.37
CA VAL A 61 5.33 1.57 -3.72
C VAL A 61 4.65 2.56 -2.77
N LEU A 62 3.39 2.34 -2.41
CA LEU A 62 2.68 3.21 -1.46
C LEU A 62 3.22 3.04 -0.05
N SER A 63 3.55 1.82 0.33
CA SER A 63 4.16 1.51 1.62
C SER A 63 5.53 2.19 1.78
N ILE A 64 6.39 2.06 0.79
CA ILE A 64 7.72 2.70 0.78
C ILE A 64 7.58 4.22 0.84
N GLY A 65 6.68 4.79 0.04
CA GLY A 65 6.43 6.23 0.07
C GLY A 65 5.95 6.72 1.43
N SER A 66 5.08 5.97 2.09
CA SER A 66 4.62 6.28 3.45
C SER A 66 5.78 6.23 4.46
N CYS A 67 6.66 5.24 4.34
CA CYS A 67 7.85 5.15 5.18
C CYS A 67 8.80 6.33 4.97
N ILE A 68 9.05 6.72 3.72
CA ILE A 68 9.90 7.86 3.37
C ILE A 68 9.34 9.16 3.96
N LEU A 69 8.02 9.32 3.97
CA LEU A 69 7.34 10.48 4.56
C LEU A 69 7.26 10.43 6.08
N GLY A 70 7.78 9.38 6.71
CA GLY A 70 7.93 9.34 8.16
C GLY A 70 6.75 8.72 8.91
N SER A 71 6.02 7.77 8.30
CA SER A 71 5.02 7.00 9.06
C SER A 71 5.67 6.37 10.29
N ALA A 72 4.93 6.26 11.37
CA ALA A 72 5.41 5.57 12.56
C ALA A 72 5.62 4.08 12.27
N MET A 73 4.70 3.49 11.54
CA MET A 73 4.77 2.12 11.02
C MET A 73 3.86 2.01 9.82
N THR A 74 4.29 1.32 8.78
CA THR A 74 3.44 0.95 7.65
C THR A 74 3.35 -0.57 7.57
N ILE A 75 2.13 -1.09 7.46
CA ILE A 75 1.89 -2.53 7.30
C ILE A 75 1.25 -2.77 5.94
N GLY A 76 1.97 -3.48 5.07
CA GLY A 76 1.50 -3.88 3.75
C GLY A 76 0.87 -5.27 3.78
N PHE A 77 -0.29 -5.40 3.15
CA PHE A 77 -1.03 -6.66 3.03
C PHE A 77 -1.18 -7.03 1.58
N ASP A 78 -0.86 -8.26 1.22
CA ASP A 78 -1.11 -8.80 -0.11
C ASP A 78 -1.32 -10.31 -0.04
N ILE A 79 -2.08 -10.85 -0.98
CA ILE A 79 -2.32 -12.29 -1.10
C ILE A 79 -1.18 -12.98 -1.85
N ASP A 80 -0.47 -12.25 -2.72
CA ASP A 80 0.54 -12.80 -3.60
C ASP A 80 1.93 -12.78 -2.94
N SER A 81 2.43 -13.98 -2.61
CA SER A 81 3.76 -14.14 -2.01
C SER A 81 4.89 -13.63 -2.91
N ASP A 82 4.73 -13.72 -4.23
CA ASP A 82 5.76 -13.24 -5.16
C ASP A 82 5.86 -11.72 -5.13
N ALA A 83 4.73 -11.02 -5.05
CA ALA A 83 4.70 -9.57 -4.90
C ALA A 83 5.32 -9.15 -3.55
N LEU A 84 5.00 -9.86 -2.47
CA LEU A 84 5.55 -9.59 -1.14
C LEU A 84 7.07 -9.80 -1.08
N GLU A 85 7.60 -10.75 -1.82
CA GLU A 85 9.05 -10.95 -1.93
C GLU A 85 9.72 -9.72 -2.56
N ILE A 86 9.14 -9.15 -3.61
CA ILE A 86 9.63 -7.93 -4.25
C ILE A 86 9.50 -6.75 -3.27
N ALA A 87 8.37 -6.63 -2.59
CA ALA A 87 8.16 -5.59 -1.58
C ALA A 87 9.20 -5.67 -0.45
N SER A 88 9.54 -6.89 -0.01
CA SER A 88 10.57 -7.12 1.00
C SER A 88 11.94 -6.67 0.51
N ARG A 89 12.31 -6.98 -0.73
CA ARG A 89 13.58 -6.51 -1.32
C ARG A 89 13.62 -4.99 -1.42
N ASN A 90 12.52 -4.37 -1.85
CA ASN A 90 12.41 -2.92 -1.91
C ASN A 90 12.58 -2.29 -0.51
N CYS A 91 11.96 -2.88 0.50
CA CYS A 91 12.08 -2.44 1.89
C CYS A 91 13.55 -2.42 2.35
N VAL A 92 14.29 -3.48 2.04
CA VAL A 92 15.72 -3.57 2.38
C VAL A 92 16.54 -2.52 1.63
N GLU A 93 16.28 -2.31 0.34
CA GLU A 93 17.00 -1.31 -0.47
C GLU A 93 16.79 0.12 0.03
N PHE A 94 15.60 0.43 0.53
CA PHE A 94 15.29 1.74 1.10
C PHE A 94 15.63 1.84 2.59
N GLU A 95 16.24 0.80 3.17
CA GLU A 95 16.60 0.76 4.59
C GLU A 95 15.41 1.11 5.51
N SER A 96 14.20 0.69 5.11
CA SER A 96 12.97 0.97 5.86
C SER A 96 12.83 0.01 7.02
N ASP A 97 13.01 0.49 8.23
CA ASP A 97 12.84 -0.26 9.49
C ASP A 97 11.43 -0.13 10.08
N ASN A 98 10.61 0.76 9.50
CA ASN A 98 9.23 1.02 9.89
C ASN A 98 8.21 0.41 8.91
N PHE A 99 8.53 -0.73 8.32
CA PHE A 99 7.70 -1.43 7.35
C PHE A 99 7.58 -2.91 7.70
N GLU A 100 6.35 -3.40 7.74
CA GLU A 100 6.01 -4.80 7.97
C GLU A 100 5.14 -5.32 6.81
N LEU A 101 5.24 -6.62 6.53
CA LEU A 101 4.46 -7.28 5.48
C LEU A 101 3.65 -8.43 6.06
N VAL A 102 2.40 -8.55 5.62
CA VAL A 102 1.49 -9.63 6.00
C VAL A 102 0.89 -10.25 4.76
N GLN A 103 1.08 -11.55 4.58
CA GLN A 103 0.41 -12.29 3.52
C GLN A 103 -0.99 -12.69 3.96
N CYS A 104 -1.99 -12.09 3.35
CA CYS A 104 -3.37 -12.47 3.57
C CYS A 104 -4.28 -11.95 2.46
N ASP A 105 -5.44 -12.57 2.32
CA ASP A 105 -6.53 -12.00 1.54
C ASP A 105 -7.09 -10.79 2.31
N VAL A 106 -7.12 -9.62 1.66
CA VAL A 106 -7.63 -8.39 2.30
C VAL A 106 -9.09 -8.51 2.78
N GLN A 107 -9.87 -9.40 2.17
CA GLN A 107 -11.23 -9.70 2.62
C GLN A 107 -11.27 -10.32 4.03
N GLN A 108 -10.18 -10.91 4.49
CA GLN A 108 -10.08 -11.52 5.81
C GLN A 108 -9.61 -10.53 6.88
N ILE A 109 -9.14 -9.35 6.47
CA ILE A 109 -8.69 -8.31 7.40
C ILE A 109 -9.90 -7.69 8.12
N LEU A 110 -10.97 -7.42 7.40
CA LEU A 110 -12.16 -6.74 7.93
C LEU A 110 -12.80 -7.48 9.12
N PRO A 111 -13.04 -8.82 9.06
CA PRO A 111 -13.60 -9.55 10.19
C PRO A 111 -12.58 -9.85 11.29
N CYS A 112 -11.30 -9.59 11.06
CA CYS A 112 -10.25 -9.91 12.03
C CYS A 112 -10.18 -8.85 13.12
N HIS A 113 -10.49 -9.22 14.37
CA HIS A 113 -10.46 -8.33 15.51
C HIS A 113 -9.10 -7.69 15.76
N LYS A 114 -8.01 -8.36 15.37
CA LYS A 114 -6.65 -7.87 15.51
C LYS A 114 -6.44 -6.55 14.77
N TRP A 115 -7.09 -6.38 13.61
CA TRP A 115 -6.89 -5.23 12.73
C TRP A 115 -7.99 -4.17 12.85
N LYS A 116 -9.05 -4.46 13.58
CA LYS A 116 -10.18 -3.53 13.73
C LYS A 116 -9.74 -2.22 14.40
N LYS A 117 -10.00 -1.11 13.74
CA LYS A 117 -9.64 0.24 14.20
C LYS A 117 -8.17 0.37 14.59
N LYS A 118 -7.29 -0.34 13.89
CA LYS A 118 -5.86 -0.38 14.19
C LYS A 118 -5.10 0.74 13.50
N PHE A 119 -5.55 1.17 12.34
CA PHE A 119 -4.83 2.11 11.50
C PHE A 119 -5.35 3.53 11.66
N ASP A 120 -4.42 4.50 11.68
CA ASP A 120 -4.74 5.93 11.56
C ASP A 120 -5.10 6.28 10.12
N THR A 121 -4.45 5.64 9.17
CA THR A 121 -4.62 5.89 7.74
C THR A 121 -4.58 4.57 6.98
N VAL A 122 -5.44 4.43 5.99
CA VAL A 122 -5.44 3.29 5.09
C VAL A 122 -5.28 3.79 3.66
N VAL A 123 -4.32 3.22 2.95
CA VAL A 123 -4.11 3.45 1.52
C VAL A 123 -4.37 2.17 0.76
N MET A 124 -4.82 2.28 -0.47
CA MET A 124 -5.01 1.13 -1.34
C MET A 124 -5.08 1.55 -2.79
N ASN A 125 -4.63 0.66 -3.67
CA ASN A 125 -4.85 0.76 -5.10
C ASN A 125 -5.45 -0.58 -5.56
N PRO A 126 -6.77 -0.80 -5.34
CA PRO A 126 -7.38 -2.09 -5.60
C PRO A 126 -7.57 -2.34 -7.09
N PRO A 127 -7.63 -3.62 -7.51
CA PRO A 127 -8.07 -3.95 -8.86
C PRO A 127 -9.50 -3.47 -9.08
N PHE A 128 -9.75 -2.88 -10.27
CA PHE A 128 -11.07 -2.33 -10.61
C PHE A 128 -12.07 -3.36 -11.13
N GLY A 129 -11.69 -4.65 -11.18
CA GLY A 129 -12.58 -5.72 -11.62
C GLY A 129 -12.76 -5.81 -13.13
N THR A 130 -11.88 -5.19 -13.93
CA THR A 130 -11.97 -5.18 -15.39
C THR A 130 -11.68 -6.55 -16.02
N LYS A 131 -10.98 -7.42 -15.32
CA LYS A 131 -10.60 -8.76 -15.79
C LYS A 131 -11.40 -9.88 -15.15
N ASN A 132 -11.87 -9.71 -13.91
CA ASN A 132 -12.65 -10.66 -13.14
C ASN A 132 -13.66 -9.91 -12.29
N ASN A 133 -14.81 -10.55 -11.97
CA ASN A 133 -15.86 -9.98 -11.11
C ASN A 133 -15.41 -9.73 -9.65
N LYS A 134 -14.15 -9.94 -9.33
CA LYS A 134 -13.59 -9.70 -8.00
C LYS A 134 -13.58 -8.21 -7.60
N GLY A 135 -13.69 -7.31 -8.56
CA GLY A 135 -13.74 -5.87 -8.30
C GLY A 135 -14.89 -5.46 -7.39
N SER A 136 -16.04 -6.14 -7.45
CA SER A 136 -17.18 -5.86 -6.57
C SER A 136 -16.84 -6.08 -5.10
N ILE A 137 -15.95 -7.02 -4.80
CA ILE A 137 -15.51 -7.35 -3.45
C ILE A 137 -14.59 -6.24 -2.90
N TYR A 138 -13.70 -5.72 -3.74
CA TYR A 138 -12.81 -4.63 -3.34
C TYR A 138 -13.56 -3.32 -3.11
N TRP A 139 -14.64 -3.08 -3.85
CA TRP A 139 -15.54 -1.95 -3.61
C TRP A 139 -16.22 -2.07 -2.24
N ALA A 140 -16.65 -3.28 -1.86
CA ALA A 140 -17.19 -3.52 -0.53
C ALA A 140 -16.15 -3.23 0.56
N ILE A 141 -14.90 -3.67 0.36
CA ILE A 141 -13.79 -3.37 1.27
C ILE A 141 -13.55 -1.87 1.36
N PHE A 142 -13.58 -1.16 0.23
CA PHE A 142 -13.40 0.29 0.20
C PHE A 142 -14.46 1.01 1.03
N LEU A 143 -15.71 0.56 0.94
CA LEU A 143 -16.81 1.13 1.74
C LEU A 143 -16.68 0.79 3.23
N ASP A 144 -16.00 -0.31 3.55
CA ASP A 144 -15.81 -0.78 4.93
C ASP A 144 -14.45 -0.37 5.53
N VAL A 145 -13.66 0.46 4.83
CA VAL A 145 -12.36 0.96 5.33
C VAL A 145 -12.52 1.67 6.67
N GLU A 146 -13.68 2.28 6.94
CA GLU A 146 -13.98 2.88 8.24
C GLU A 146 -13.86 1.91 9.42
N ILE A 147 -13.97 0.59 9.15
CA ILE A 147 -13.79 -0.45 10.18
C ILE A 147 -12.32 -0.57 10.60
N LEU A 148 -11.40 -0.25 9.69
CA LEU A 148 -9.96 -0.33 9.92
C LEU A 148 -9.36 0.97 10.44
N HIS A 149 -10.04 2.08 10.20
CA HIS A 149 -9.64 3.44 10.58
C HIS A 149 -10.00 3.82 12.02
#